data_299dfe2692a789c7088fda1ed2bb7faa
#
_entry.id   299dfe2692a789c7088fda1ed2bb7faa
#
_cell.length_a   1.000
_cell.length_b   1.000
_cell.length_c   1.000
_cell.angle_alpha   90.00
_cell.angle_beta   90.00
_cell.angle_gamma   90.00
#
_symmetry.space_group_name_H-M   'P 1'
#
loop_
_entity.id
_entity.type
_entity.pdbx_description
1 polymer ?
#
loop_
_entity_poly.entity_id
_entity_poly.type
_entity_poly.pdbx_seq_one_letter_code
_entity_poly.pdbx_strand_id
1 'polypeptide(L)'
;SKWNSLHWRYTISENADSIKLSVIGIKSNGTADTLMKNIPKDTLDIYNLDTKIDASIYPYIKLQAWVRDSIKRTPAQLRYWRIYYDGVPDASLNPSKQYSFYNSSIQQGDSIKMQVAVENISDYDMDSLWVDFWVYDVNRNKIPIKSVKMDSLRVDSTLLPEVKFPSVNIPGGLNSLWIEANPFNSYHQTEQNHFNNVGLLPFMVSADVTNPILDVTFDGVKIMNGDVVSSKPNILITLKDENTFLALNDTSDFEVYIKKSTQTVFERIHFGSSMTFYPAQLPNNSCRINYIPTFEDGVYSLKVQAKDRTGNNSGKSVYAITFEVI
;
A
#
# COMPACT_ATOMS: atom_id res chain seq x y z
N SER A 1 -15.21 -2.77 26.43
CA SER A 1 -14.97 -3.88 27.36
C SER A 1 -15.18 -3.43 28.80
N LYS A 2 -15.56 -4.38 29.65
CA LYS A 2 -15.86 -4.12 31.07
C LYS A 2 -15.51 -5.36 31.87
N TRP A 3 -14.74 -5.19 32.93
CA TRP A 3 -14.45 -6.28 33.90
C TRP A 3 -15.57 -6.36 34.94
N ASN A 4 -16.40 -7.41 34.92
CA ASN A 4 -17.61 -7.45 35.74
C ASN A 4 -17.34 -7.99 37.14
N SER A 5 -16.75 -9.22 37.25
CA SER A 5 -16.52 -9.86 38.53
C SER A 5 -15.37 -10.85 38.49
N LEU A 6 -14.78 -11.11 39.65
CA LEU A 6 -13.76 -12.14 39.88
C LEU A 6 -14.26 -13.14 40.91
N HIS A 7 -14.17 -14.41 40.58
CA HIS A 7 -14.56 -15.54 41.46
C HIS A 7 -13.41 -16.54 41.52
N TRP A 8 -13.09 -16.99 42.70
CA TRP A 8 -12.08 -18.02 42.87
C TRP A 8 -12.43 -18.95 44.01
N ARG A 9 -12.00 -20.22 43.95
CA ARG A 9 -12.22 -21.23 44.98
C ARG A 9 -10.94 -22.03 45.16
N TYR A 10 -10.72 -22.44 46.40
CA TYR A 10 -9.57 -23.24 46.78
C TYR A 10 -9.99 -24.29 47.83
N THR A 11 -9.11 -25.26 48.10
CA THR A 11 -9.20 -26.20 49.21
C THR A 11 -7.92 -26.08 50.01
N ILE A 12 -8.08 -26.14 51.34
CA ILE A 12 -6.97 -26.24 52.28
C ILE A 12 -7.14 -27.51 53.08
N SER A 13 -6.02 -28.20 53.34
CA SER A 13 -6.01 -29.40 54.18
C SER A 13 -5.71 -29.08 55.64
N GLU A 14 -5.07 -27.94 55.88
CA GLU A 14 -4.64 -27.49 57.18
C GLU A 14 -4.94 -26.02 57.44
N ASN A 15 -5.36 -25.68 58.68
CA ASN A 15 -5.66 -24.28 59.01
C ASN A 15 -4.45 -23.34 58.92
N ALA A 16 -3.23 -23.90 58.98
CA ALA A 16 -1.98 -23.14 58.88
C ALA A 16 -1.60 -22.79 57.45
N ASP A 17 -2.25 -23.40 56.45
CA ASP A 17 -2.01 -23.09 55.04
C ASP A 17 -2.56 -21.72 54.68
N SER A 18 -1.82 -21.05 53.84
CA SER A 18 -2.17 -19.73 53.32
C SER A 18 -2.25 -19.76 51.83
N ILE A 19 -3.31 -19.14 51.30
CA ILE A 19 -3.43 -18.82 49.88
C ILE A 19 -3.89 -17.36 49.73
N LYS A 20 -3.30 -16.64 48.83
CA LYS A 20 -3.65 -15.24 48.48
C LYS A 20 -3.69 -15.09 46.98
N LEU A 21 -4.58 -14.25 46.51
CA LEU A 21 -4.72 -13.91 45.10
C LEU A 21 -4.30 -12.47 44.86
N SER A 22 -3.68 -12.21 43.74
CA SER A 22 -3.40 -10.85 43.24
C SER A 22 -3.91 -10.69 41.80
N VAL A 23 -4.39 -9.51 41.51
CA VAL A 23 -4.83 -9.11 40.15
C VAL A 23 -3.82 -8.14 39.59
N ILE A 24 -3.29 -8.44 38.43
CA ILE A 24 -2.31 -7.64 37.69
C ILE A 24 -2.98 -7.19 36.40
N GLY A 25 -3.07 -5.87 36.22
CA GLY A 25 -3.52 -5.27 34.96
C GLY A 25 -2.34 -5.10 34.02
N ILE A 26 -2.55 -5.40 32.73
CA ILE A 26 -1.54 -5.24 31.68
C ILE A 26 -2.09 -4.22 30.69
N LYS A 27 -1.31 -3.15 30.45
CA LYS A 27 -1.62 -2.09 29.48
C LYS A 27 -1.32 -2.56 28.06
N SER A 28 -1.86 -1.87 27.07
CA SER A 28 -1.65 -2.15 25.63
C SER A 28 -0.16 -2.12 25.21
N ASN A 29 0.68 -1.36 25.92
CA ASN A 29 2.13 -1.33 25.69
C ASN A 29 2.91 -2.48 26.38
N GLY A 30 2.19 -3.44 27.02
CA GLY A 30 2.78 -4.58 27.71
C GLY A 30 3.26 -4.30 29.16
N THR A 31 3.19 -3.06 29.65
CA THR A 31 3.53 -2.75 31.05
C THR A 31 2.45 -3.27 31.98
N ALA A 32 2.87 -3.76 33.16
CA ALA A 32 1.98 -4.40 34.12
C ALA A 32 1.99 -3.69 35.49
N ASP A 33 0.80 -3.43 36.02
CA ASP A 33 0.60 -2.85 37.35
C ASP A 33 -0.16 -3.83 38.23
N THR A 34 0.24 -3.95 39.53
CA THR A 34 -0.52 -4.76 40.51
C THR A 34 -1.71 -3.94 40.99
N LEU A 35 -2.90 -4.28 40.54
CA LEU A 35 -4.14 -3.54 40.82
C LEU A 35 -4.76 -3.93 42.16
N MET A 36 -4.73 -5.24 42.48
CA MET A 36 -5.21 -5.77 43.75
C MET A 36 -4.16 -6.76 44.30
N LYS A 37 -3.61 -6.48 45.47
CA LYS A 37 -2.54 -7.26 46.04
C LYS A 37 -3.00 -8.04 47.26
N ASN A 38 -2.63 -9.33 47.36
CA ASN A 38 -2.85 -10.16 48.50
C ASN A 38 -4.32 -10.24 48.93
N ILE A 39 -5.24 -10.44 47.98
CA ILE A 39 -6.66 -10.67 48.28
C ILE A 39 -6.76 -11.84 49.27
N PRO A 40 -7.40 -11.62 50.43
CA PRO A 40 -7.48 -12.64 51.48
C PRO A 40 -8.27 -13.87 51.02
N LYS A 41 -7.96 -15.00 51.61
CA LYS A 41 -8.66 -16.29 51.34
C LYS A 41 -10.17 -16.23 51.54
N ASP A 42 -10.66 -15.36 52.41
CA ASP A 42 -12.09 -15.22 52.72
C ASP A 42 -12.83 -14.32 51.71
N THR A 43 -12.12 -13.63 50.82
CA THR A 43 -12.69 -12.82 49.74
C THR A 43 -12.77 -13.65 48.48
N LEU A 44 -13.81 -14.49 48.37
CA LEU A 44 -13.96 -15.47 47.30
C LEU A 44 -14.61 -14.92 46.05
N ASP A 45 -15.40 -13.85 46.19
CA ASP A 45 -16.17 -13.23 45.12
C ASP A 45 -16.01 -11.73 45.22
N ILE A 46 -15.63 -11.10 44.11
CA ILE A 46 -15.47 -9.64 43.95
C ILE A 46 -16.37 -9.22 42.80
N TYR A 47 -17.41 -8.51 43.13
CA TYR A 47 -18.36 -7.92 42.19
C TYR A 47 -17.99 -6.48 41.88
N ASN A 48 -18.57 -5.93 40.81
CA ASN A 48 -18.34 -4.56 40.34
C ASN A 48 -16.83 -4.26 40.14
N LEU A 49 -16.16 -5.19 39.47
CA LEU A 49 -14.72 -5.11 39.23
C LEU A 49 -14.38 -3.88 38.35
N ASP A 50 -15.30 -3.46 37.50
CA ASP A 50 -15.25 -2.27 36.66
C ASP A 50 -15.07 -0.95 37.43
N THR A 51 -15.58 -0.88 38.67
CA THR A 51 -15.35 0.27 39.56
C THR A 51 -13.92 0.35 40.11
N LYS A 52 -13.16 -0.74 39.97
CA LYS A 52 -11.80 -0.90 40.51
C LYS A 52 -10.75 -0.99 39.42
N ILE A 53 -11.12 -1.50 38.24
CA ILE A 53 -10.22 -1.74 37.10
C ILE A 53 -10.85 -1.19 35.85
N ASP A 54 -10.25 -0.14 35.31
CA ASP A 54 -10.63 0.44 34.03
C ASP A 54 -10.07 -0.44 32.89
N ALA A 55 -10.96 -1.07 32.12
CA ALA A 55 -10.59 -1.93 31.00
C ALA A 55 -10.00 -1.15 29.82
N SER A 56 -10.21 0.18 29.72
CA SER A 56 -9.58 1.01 28.69
C SER A 56 -8.08 1.23 28.98
N ILE A 57 -7.69 1.21 30.25
CA ILE A 57 -6.29 1.32 30.69
C ILE A 57 -5.63 -0.06 30.72
N TYR A 58 -6.38 -1.06 31.23
CA TYR A 58 -5.91 -2.44 31.41
C TYR A 58 -6.77 -3.42 30.60
N PRO A 59 -6.53 -3.52 29.29
CA PRO A 59 -7.29 -4.41 28.41
C PRO A 59 -7.00 -5.91 28.69
N TYR A 60 -5.95 -6.21 29.44
CA TYR A 60 -5.62 -7.58 29.82
C TYR A 60 -5.45 -7.67 31.33
N ILE A 61 -5.88 -8.84 31.90
CA ILE A 61 -5.72 -9.15 33.34
C ILE A 61 -4.96 -10.46 33.48
N LYS A 62 -4.00 -10.44 34.40
CA LYS A 62 -3.30 -11.63 34.86
C LYS A 62 -3.63 -11.89 36.33
N LEU A 63 -4.03 -13.11 36.65
CA LEU A 63 -4.21 -13.55 38.01
C LEU A 63 -2.94 -14.27 38.52
N GLN A 64 -2.57 -14.00 39.76
CA GLN A 64 -1.41 -14.61 40.41
C GLN A 64 -1.83 -15.14 41.81
N ALA A 65 -1.71 -16.45 42.04
CA ALA A 65 -1.91 -17.03 43.31
C ALA A 65 -0.55 -17.23 44.04
N TRP A 66 -0.51 -16.87 45.33
CA TRP A 66 0.59 -17.18 46.21
C TRP A 66 0.11 -18.21 47.24
N VAL A 67 0.87 -19.29 47.37
CA VAL A 67 0.50 -20.42 48.28
C VAL A 67 1.65 -20.67 49.24
N ARG A 68 1.35 -20.86 50.50
CA ARG A 68 2.31 -21.24 51.52
C ARG A 68 1.74 -22.37 52.36
N ASP A 69 2.50 -23.43 52.47
CA ASP A 69 2.32 -24.54 53.42
C ASP A 69 3.36 -24.40 54.54
N SER A 70 2.95 -24.56 55.75
CA SER A 70 3.82 -24.35 56.93
C SER A 70 4.08 -25.61 57.74
N ILE A 71 3.36 -26.75 57.53
CA ILE A 71 3.45 -27.86 58.40
C ILE A 71 3.62 -29.22 57.70
N LYS A 72 2.66 -29.71 56.92
CA LYS A 72 2.62 -31.08 56.41
C LYS A 72 2.93 -31.31 54.96
N ARG A 73 3.36 -30.28 54.22
CA ARG A 73 3.62 -30.33 52.78
C ARG A 73 2.38 -30.69 51.93
N THR A 74 1.20 -30.24 52.40
CA THR A 74 -0.10 -30.37 51.73
C THR A 74 -0.65 -29.00 51.40
N PRO A 75 -0.02 -28.24 50.45
CA PRO A 75 -0.34 -26.86 50.21
C PRO A 75 -1.78 -26.67 49.76
N ALA A 76 -2.32 -25.48 49.99
CA ALA A 76 -3.63 -25.10 49.50
C ALA A 76 -3.72 -25.28 47.99
N GLN A 77 -4.80 -25.87 47.51
CA GLN A 77 -5.02 -26.15 46.09
C GLN A 77 -6.04 -25.18 45.54
N LEU A 78 -5.63 -24.39 44.53
CA LEU A 78 -6.55 -23.60 43.73
C LEU A 78 -7.45 -24.52 42.91
N ARG A 79 -8.78 -24.40 43.07
CA ARG A 79 -9.77 -25.18 42.34
C ARG A 79 -10.10 -24.53 41.01
N TYR A 80 -10.43 -23.24 41.05
CA TYR A 80 -10.60 -22.41 39.90
C TYR A 80 -10.47 -20.95 40.26
N TRP A 81 -10.22 -20.15 39.25
CA TRP A 81 -10.44 -18.71 39.20
C TRP A 81 -11.15 -18.35 37.89
N ARG A 82 -12.04 -17.36 37.94
CA ARG A 82 -12.82 -16.91 36.79
C ARG A 82 -12.98 -15.41 36.86
N ILE A 83 -12.82 -14.73 35.72
CA ILE A 83 -13.20 -13.35 35.54
C ILE A 83 -14.34 -13.32 34.54
N TYR A 84 -15.44 -12.66 34.90
CA TYR A 84 -16.51 -12.35 33.99
C TYR A 84 -16.31 -10.95 33.50
N TYR A 85 -16.51 -10.77 32.20
CA TYR A 85 -16.31 -9.50 31.52
C TYR A 85 -17.31 -9.35 30.36
N ASP A 86 -17.61 -8.11 29.98
CA ASP A 86 -18.29 -7.83 28.72
C ASP A 86 -17.22 -7.87 27.63
N GLY A 87 -17.44 -8.69 26.63
CA GLY A 87 -16.52 -8.87 25.52
C GLY A 87 -16.34 -7.60 24.70
N VAL A 88 -15.41 -7.67 23.79
CA VAL A 88 -15.16 -6.66 22.76
C VAL A 88 -15.42 -7.28 21.39
N PRO A 89 -15.70 -6.47 20.36
CA PRO A 89 -15.83 -6.97 18.99
C PRO A 89 -14.55 -7.68 18.54
N ASP A 90 -14.66 -8.43 17.45
CA ASP A 90 -13.53 -9.09 16.79
C ASP A 90 -13.75 -9.08 15.30
N ALA A 91 -12.99 -8.26 14.58
CA ALA A 91 -12.99 -8.26 13.14
C ALA A 91 -12.05 -9.35 12.62
N SER A 92 -12.36 -9.94 11.49
CA SER A 92 -11.50 -10.95 10.87
C SER A 92 -11.56 -10.86 9.35
N LEU A 93 -10.43 -10.95 8.69
CA LEU A 93 -10.39 -11.17 7.25
C LEU A 93 -10.90 -12.57 6.93
N ASN A 94 -11.91 -12.66 6.06
CA ASN A 94 -12.48 -13.94 5.62
C ASN A 94 -12.45 -14.09 4.10
N PRO A 95 -11.29 -14.49 3.51
CA PRO A 95 -11.18 -14.68 2.06
C PRO A 95 -12.05 -15.82 1.52
N SER A 96 -12.50 -16.76 2.38
CA SER A 96 -13.40 -17.84 1.96
C SER A 96 -14.82 -17.32 1.69
N LYS A 97 -15.23 -16.23 2.33
CA LYS A 97 -16.55 -15.61 2.14
C LYS A 97 -16.59 -14.74 0.89
N GLN A 98 -15.57 -13.92 0.69
CA GLN A 98 -15.37 -13.11 -0.51
C GLN A 98 -13.89 -12.74 -0.66
N TYR A 99 -13.34 -13.02 -1.83
CA TYR A 99 -12.02 -12.61 -2.21
C TYR A 99 -11.95 -12.41 -3.73
N SER A 100 -11.41 -11.30 -4.15
CA SER A 100 -11.05 -11.07 -5.55
C SER A 100 -9.73 -10.33 -5.65
N PHE A 101 -8.83 -10.87 -6.44
CA PHE A 101 -7.61 -10.19 -6.88
C PHE A 101 -7.46 -10.44 -8.37
N TYR A 102 -7.32 -9.37 -9.13
CA TYR A 102 -7.49 -9.46 -10.57
C TYR A 102 -6.36 -10.21 -11.27
N ASN A 103 -5.10 -10.06 -10.84
CA ASN A 103 -3.99 -10.70 -11.55
C ASN A 103 -2.75 -10.86 -10.68
N SER A 104 -2.09 -12.01 -10.79
CA SER A 104 -0.82 -12.28 -10.11
C SER A 104 0.40 -11.73 -10.86
N SER A 105 0.25 -11.35 -12.13
CA SER A 105 1.29 -10.71 -12.96
C SER A 105 0.70 -9.50 -13.67
N ILE A 106 1.24 -8.33 -13.38
CA ILE A 106 0.72 -7.02 -13.77
C ILE A 106 1.80 -6.30 -14.57
N GLN A 107 1.42 -5.76 -15.73
CA GLN A 107 2.32 -4.90 -16.48
C GLN A 107 2.45 -3.54 -15.77
N GLN A 108 3.63 -2.94 -15.78
CA GLN A 108 3.83 -1.63 -15.15
C GLN A 108 2.88 -0.58 -15.74
N GLY A 109 2.19 0.15 -14.84
CA GLY A 109 1.13 1.09 -15.21
C GLY A 109 -0.29 0.52 -15.12
N ASP A 110 -0.48 -0.81 -15.22
CA ASP A 110 -1.80 -1.43 -15.09
C ASP A 110 -2.40 -1.24 -13.69
N SER A 111 -3.71 -1.34 -13.61
CA SER A 111 -4.46 -1.19 -12.37
C SER A 111 -4.51 -2.48 -11.55
N ILE A 112 -4.11 -2.37 -10.30
CA ILE A 112 -4.27 -3.42 -9.30
C ILE A 112 -5.62 -3.20 -8.61
N LYS A 113 -6.42 -4.26 -8.52
CA LYS A 113 -7.70 -4.26 -7.82
C LYS A 113 -7.78 -5.45 -6.88
N MET A 114 -8.16 -5.19 -5.62
CA MET A 114 -8.36 -6.21 -4.60
C MET A 114 -9.62 -5.90 -3.79
N GLN A 115 -10.36 -6.94 -3.45
CA GLN A 115 -11.46 -6.92 -2.50
C GLN A 115 -11.39 -8.17 -1.62
N VAL A 116 -11.65 -8.04 -0.32
CA VAL A 116 -11.73 -9.17 0.61
C VAL A 116 -12.79 -8.89 1.66
N ALA A 117 -13.48 -9.93 2.13
CA ALA A 117 -14.44 -9.81 3.21
C ALA A 117 -13.74 -9.55 4.55
N VAL A 118 -14.31 -8.62 5.33
CA VAL A 118 -14.04 -8.43 6.75
C VAL A 118 -15.32 -8.75 7.49
N GLU A 119 -15.27 -9.73 8.38
CA GLU A 119 -16.41 -10.26 9.13
C GLU A 119 -16.27 -9.98 10.62
N ASN A 120 -17.38 -9.67 11.29
CA ASN A 120 -17.43 -9.68 12.74
C ASN A 120 -17.68 -11.11 13.22
N ILE A 121 -16.71 -11.67 13.92
CA ILE A 121 -16.78 -13.05 14.47
C ILE A 121 -17.12 -13.08 15.94
N SER A 122 -17.57 -11.96 16.51
CA SER A 122 -17.95 -11.80 17.92
C SER A 122 -19.45 -11.49 18.08
N ASP A 123 -19.93 -11.52 19.32
CA ASP A 123 -21.29 -11.15 19.70
C ASP A 123 -21.44 -9.64 20.01
N TYR A 124 -20.49 -8.79 19.60
CA TYR A 124 -20.46 -7.36 19.91
C TYR A 124 -20.26 -6.54 18.65
N ASP A 125 -21.04 -5.47 18.51
CA ASP A 125 -20.92 -4.54 17.40
C ASP A 125 -19.60 -3.76 17.48
N MET A 126 -18.97 -3.53 16.34
CA MET A 126 -17.86 -2.61 16.14
C MET A 126 -18.34 -1.36 15.40
N ASP A 127 -17.92 -0.19 15.85
CA ASP A 127 -18.19 1.07 15.17
C ASP A 127 -17.57 1.10 13.76
N SER A 128 -17.67 2.23 13.08
CA SER A 128 -17.13 2.38 11.73
C SER A 128 -15.69 1.90 11.65
N LEU A 129 -15.45 0.91 10.76
CA LEU A 129 -14.18 0.24 10.63
C LEU A 129 -13.25 1.02 9.67
N TRP A 130 -12.01 1.21 10.06
CA TRP A 130 -10.96 1.64 9.14
C TRP A 130 -10.19 0.45 8.60
N VAL A 131 -9.83 0.52 7.31
CA VAL A 131 -9.05 -0.51 6.62
C VAL A 131 -7.92 0.16 5.86
N ASP A 132 -6.69 -0.20 6.18
CA ASP A 132 -5.49 0.31 5.54
C ASP A 132 -4.96 -0.68 4.49
N PHE A 133 -4.52 -0.11 3.36
CA PHE A 133 -3.87 -0.84 2.27
C PHE A 133 -2.51 -0.23 1.99
N TRP A 134 -1.49 -1.06 1.88
CA TRP A 134 -0.15 -0.64 1.48
C TRP A 134 0.56 -1.75 0.70
N VAL A 135 1.59 -1.38 -0.03
CA VAL A 135 2.47 -2.33 -0.72
C VAL A 135 3.84 -2.30 -0.05
N TYR A 136 4.42 -3.47 0.20
CA TYR A 136 5.86 -3.58 0.32
C TYR A 136 6.44 -3.95 -1.04
N ASP A 137 7.32 -3.08 -1.56
CA ASP A 137 7.99 -3.29 -2.84
C ASP A 137 9.09 -4.36 -2.75
N VAL A 138 9.68 -4.69 -3.90
CA VAL A 138 10.80 -5.62 -4.01
C VAL A 138 12.00 -5.25 -3.13
N ASN A 139 12.17 -3.96 -2.80
CA ASN A 139 13.22 -3.43 -1.94
C ASN A 139 12.79 -3.34 -0.46
N ARG A 140 11.59 -3.83 -0.12
CA ARG A 140 10.96 -3.76 1.20
C ARG A 140 10.61 -2.33 1.66
N ASN A 141 10.44 -1.39 0.75
CA ASN A 141 9.93 -0.07 1.08
C ASN A 141 8.40 -0.15 1.23
N LYS A 142 7.87 0.45 2.29
CA LYS A 142 6.43 0.56 2.50
C LYS A 142 5.87 1.72 1.66
N ILE A 143 5.00 1.40 0.72
CA ILE A 143 4.29 2.34 -0.13
C ILE A 143 2.82 2.38 0.34
N PRO A 144 2.37 3.43 1.05
CA PRO A 144 0.98 3.55 1.45
C PRO A 144 0.11 3.74 0.21
N ILE A 145 -1.02 3.02 0.14
CA ILE A 145 -1.92 3.08 -1.01
C ILE A 145 -3.20 3.83 -0.65
N LYS A 146 -3.93 3.35 0.34
CA LYS A 146 -5.23 3.92 0.71
C LYS A 146 -5.62 3.52 2.12
N SER A 147 -6.27 4.43 2.83
CA SER A 147 -7.03 4.16 4.05
C SER A 147 -8.51 4.37 3.75
N VAL A 148 -9.34 3.39 4.08
CA VAL A 148 -10.76 3.38 3.75
C VAL A 148 -11.57 3.33 5.05
N LYS A 149 -12.47 4.29 5.23
CA LYS A 149 -13.46 4.22 6.28
C LYS A 149 -14.69 3.45 5.76
N MET A 150 -15.03 2.37 6.46
CA MET A 150 -16.22 1.57 6.22
C MET A 150 -17.31 1.93 7.24
N ASP A 151 -18.51 1.41 7.03
CA ASP A 151 -19.60 1.49 8.02
C ASP A 151 -19.28 0.68 9.28
N SER A 152 -20.18 0.70 10.27
CA SER A 152 -20.09 -0.14 11.46
C SER A 152 -20.17 -1.62 11.08
N LEU A 153 -19.28 -2.42 11.67
CA LEU A 153 -19.22 -3.86 11.48
C LEU A 153 -20.05 -4.52 12.59
N ARG A 154 -21.33 -4.73 12.33
CA ARG A 154 -22.29 -5.31 13.30
C ARG A 154 -22.07 -6.81 13.48
N VAL A 155 -22.60 -7.35 14.55
CA VAL A 155 -22.66 -8.80 14.79
C VAL A 155 -23.17 -9.53 13.54
N ASP A 156 -22.55 -10.65 13.19
CA ASP A 156 -22.88 -11.49 12.02
C ASP A 156 -22.83 -10.75 10.65
N SER A 157 -22.31 -9.51 10.62
CA SER A 157 -22.20 -8.74 9.38
C SER A 157 -20.85 -8.89 8.71
N THR A 158 -20.80 -8.49 7.45
CA THR A 158 -19.61 -8.53 6.61
C THR A 158 -19.49 -7.22 5.84
N LEU A 159 -18.30 -6.63 5.85
CA LEU A 159 -17.93 -5.51 5.00
C LEU A 159 -17.01 -6.00 3.87
N LEU A 160 -17.04 -5.31 2.74
CA LEU A 160 -16.26 -5.66 1.54
C LEU A 160 -15.34 -4.49 1.15
N PRO A 161 -14.30 -4.20 1.93
CA PRO A 161 -13.34 -3.17 1.54
C PRO A 161 -12.69 -3.51 0.21
N GLU A 162 -12.58 -2.47 -0.63
CA GLU A 162 -12.00 -2.57 -1.96
C GLU A 162 -10.92 -1.50 -2.13
N VAL A 163 -9.83 -1.89 -2.78
CA VAL A 163 -8.81 -0.98 -3.24
C VAL A 163 -8.55 -1.16 -4.73
N LYS A 164 -8.38 -0.02 -5.43
CA LYS A 164 -7.92 0.05 -6.82
C LYS A 164 -6.88 1.15 -6.93
N PHE A 165 -5.73 0.83 -7.53
CA PHE A 165 -4.63 1.78 -7.72
C PHE A 165 -3.77 1.37 -8.92
N PRO A 166 -3.10 2.33 -9.61
CA PRO A 166 -2.19 2.03 -10.71
C PRO A 166 -0.85 1.53 -10.17
N SER A 167 -0.21 0.63 -10.92
CA SER A 167 1.12 0.11 -10.57
C SER A 167 2.28 1.01 -11.03
N VAL A 168 2.03 2.21 -11.53
CA VAL A 168 3.03 3.13 -12.09
C VAL A 168 4.22 3.42 -11.15
N ASN A 169 3.95 3.53 -9.85
CA ASN A 169 4.96 3.79 -8.82
C ASN A 169 5.42 2.53 -8.08
N ILE A 170 5.01 1.35 -8.55
CA ILE A 170 5.43 0.08 -7.98
C ILE A 170 6.59 -0.46 -8.83
N PRO A 171 7.77 -0.68 -8.24
CA PRO A 171 8.91 -1.24 -8.97
C PRO A 171 8.60 -2.61 -9.57
N GLY A 172 9.22 -2.90 -10.71
CA GLY A 172 9.17 -4.23 -11.31
C GLY A 172 9.76 -5.29 -10.37
N GLY A 173 9.17 -6.48 -10.37
CA GLY A 173 9.54 -7.59 -9.51
C GLY A 173 8.43 -8.06 -8.59
N LEU A 174 8.79 -8.91 -7.63
CA LEU A 174 7.86 -9.47 -6.65
C LEU A 174 7.57 -8.45 -5.54
N ASN A 175 6.34 -8.02 -5.45
CA ASN A 175 5.82 -7.10 -4.45
C ASN A 175 4.75 -7.80 -3.58
N SER A 176 4.33 -7.19 -2.49
CA SER A 176 3.26 -7.71 -1.65
C SER A 176 2.27 -6.61 -1.27
N LEU A 177 0.99 -6.84 -1.56
CA LEU A 177 -0.12 -6.00 -1.11
C LEU A 177 -0.55 -6.47 0.27
N TRP A 178 -0.63 -5.54 1.21
CA TRP A 178 -1.07 -5.76 2.56
C TRP A 178 -2.39 -5.07 2.81
N ILE A 179 -3.20 -5.69 3.63
CA ILE A 179 -4.44 -5.15 4.16
C ILE A 179 -4.45 -5.33 5.67
N GLU A 180 -4.94 -4.33 6.38
CA GLU A 180 -5.17 -4.36 7.83
C GLU A 180 -6.51 -3.73 8.15
N ALA A 181 -7.43 -4.53 8.70
CA ALA A 181 -8.68 -4.05 9.26
C ALA A 181 -8.43 -3.59 10.70
N ASN A 182 -9.08 -2.50 11.13
CA ASN A 182 -8.90 -1.89 12.45
C ASN A 182 -7.42 -1.57 12.80
N PRO A 183 -6.69 -0.84 11.93
CA PRO A 183 -5.26 -0.61 12.10
C PRO A 183 -4.94 0.14 13.39
N PHE A 184 -3.73 -0.07 13.94
CA PHE A 184 -3.24 0.61 15.14
C PHE A 184 -2.94 2.08 14.89
N ASN A 185 -3.97 2.89 14.75
CA ASN A 185 -3.92 4.34 14.58
C ASN A 185 -4.89 5.04 15.55
N SER A 186 -5.16 6.32 15.38
CA SER A 186 -6.08 7.10 16.23
C SER A 186 -7.54 6.62 16.18
N TYR A 187 -7.90 5.75 15.25
CA TYR A 187 -9.26 5.19 15.07
C TYR A 187 -9.35 3.73 15.49
N HIS A 188 -8.27 3.18 16.03
CA HIS A 188 -8.23 1.80 16.49
C HIS A 188 -9.26 1.55 17.58
N GLN A 189 -10.07 0.51 17.41
CA GLN A 189 -11.04 0.05 18.39
C GLN A 189 -10.49 -1.20 19.10
N THR A 190 -10.74 -1.31 20.39
CA THR A 190 -10.35 -2.51 21.15
C THR A 190 -11.08 -3.74 20.64
N GLU A 191 -10.36 -4.80 20.33
CA GLU A 191 -10.88 -6.07 19.83
C GLU A 191 -10.23 -7.27 20.53
N GLN A 192 -10.79 -8.47 20.34
CA GLN A 192 -10.29 -9.68 21.01
C GLN A 192 -8.96 -10.13 20.42
N ASN A 193 -8.88 -10.19 19.09
CA ASN A 193 -7.69 -10.62 18.37
C ASN A 193 -7.43 -9.71 17.17
N HIS A 194 -6.23 -9.20 17.06
CA HIS A 194 -5.86 -8.34 15.93
C HIS A 194 -5.10 -9.08 14.82
N PHE A 195 -4.48 -10.21 15.12
CA PHE A 195 -3.66 -10.94 14.15
C PHE A 195 -4.45 -11.51 12.96
N ASN A 196 -5.76 -11.75 13.12
CA ASN A 196 -6.68 -12.19 12.09
C ASN A 196 -7.18 -11.06 11.17
N ASN A 197 -6.79 -9.81 11.47
CA ASN A 197 -7.13 -8.61 10.71
C ASN A 197 -6.14 -8.28 9.61
N VAL A 198 -5.00 -8.96 9.57
CA VAL A 198 -3.91 -8.65 8.63
C VAL A 198 -3.83 -9.71 7.55
N GLY A 199 -3.83 -9.27 6.31
CA GLY A 199 -3.65 -10.11 5.13
C GLY A 199 -2.48 -9.67 4.27
N LEU A 200 -1.87 -10.64 3.60
CA LEU A 200 -0.77 -10.42 2.66
C LEU A 200 -1.05 -11.14 1.36
N LEU A 201 -0.82 -10.46 0.24
CA LEU A 201 -1.00 -10.99 -1.11
C LEU A 201 0.22 -10.68 -1.96
N PRO A 202 1.01 -11.70 -2.37
CA PRO A 202 2.12 -11.48 -3.29
C PRO A 202 1.62 -11.26 -4.72
N PHE A 203 2.26 -10.35 -5.44
CA PHE A 203 2.02 -10.11 -6.87
C PHE A 203 3.30 -9.68 -7.58
N MET A 204 3.35 -9.93 -8.89
CA MET A 204 4.48 -9.60 -9.74
C MET A 204 4.14 -8.38 -10.59
N VAL A 205 5.01 -7.38 -10.63
CA VAL A 205 4.97 -6.29 -11.61
C VAL A 205 6.03 -6.55 -12.66
N SER A 206 5.61 -6.70 -13.91
CA SER A 206 6.53 -6.78 -15.05
C SER A 206 6.96 -5.36 -15.41
N ALA A 207 8.24 -5.06 -15.18
CA ALA A 207 8.80 -3.77 -15.56
C ALA A 207 8.76 -3.60 -17.08
N ASP A 208 8.49 -2.38 -17.50
CA ASP A 208 8.66 -1.98 -18.88
C ASP A 208 10.15 -1.67 -19.14
N VAL A 209 10.79 -2.50 -19.94
CA VAL A 209 12.21 -2.41 -20.31
C VAL A 209 12.40 -2.27 -21.81
N THR A 210 11.31 -2.13 -22.56
CA THR A 210 11.35 -2.06 -24.02
C THR A 210 11.53 -0.60 -24.45
N ASN A 211 12.42 -0.40 -25.40
CA ASN A 211 12.67 0.92 -25.95
C ASN A 211 11.53 1.36 -26.88
N PRO A 212 10.96 2.56 -26.73
CA PRO A 212 9.97 3.07 -27.66
C PRO A 212 10.57 3.32 -29.04
N ILE A 213 9.74 3.21 -30.05
CA ILE A 213 10.13 3.37 -31.46
C ILE A 213 9.94 4.83 -31.87
N LEU A 214 11.04 5.49 -32.26
CA LEU A 214 11.05 6.84 -32.79
C LEU A 214 11.07 6.78 -34.30
N ASP A 215 10.20 7.57 -34.96
CA ASP A 215 10.17 7.78 -36.40
C ASP A 215 10.13 9.26 -36.72
N VAL A 216 10.90 9.69 -37.71
CA VAL A 216 10.98 11.10 -38.14
C VAL A 216 10.82 11.17 -39.65
N THR A 217 9.86 11.98 -40.11
CA THR A 217 9.62 12.22 -41.54
C THR A 217 9.60 13.72 -41.86
N PHE A 218 9.97 14.06 -43.04
CA PHE A 218 9.93 15.41 -43.60
C PHE A 218 8.91 15.42 -44.73
N ASP A 219 7.88 16.23 -44.60
CA ASP A 219 6.75 16.30 -45.57
C ASP A 219 6.16 14.90 -45.89
N GLY A 220 6.12 14.00 -44.86
CA GLY A 220 5.61 12.62 -44.93
C GLY A 220 6.60 11.59 -45.47
N VAL A 221 7.85 11.97 -45.78
CA VAL A 221 8.87 11.09 -46.37
C VAL A 221 10.07 10.95 -45.41
N LYS A 222 10.65 9.75 -45.33
CA LYS A 222 11.96 9.56 -44.68
C LYS A 222 13.06 10.01 -45.61
N ILE A 223 13.90 10.91 -45.16
CA ILE A 223 15.04 11.45 -45.93
C ILE A 223 16.34 10.75 -45.54
N MET A 224 17.32 10.84 -46.45
CA MET A 224 18.70 10.42 -46.23
C MET A 224 19.61 11.62 -45.99
N ASN A 225 20.83 11.35 -45.43
CA ASN A 225 21.80 12.43 -45.26
C ASN A 225 22.15 13.11 -46.57
N GLY A 226 21.99 14.45 -46.63
CA GLY A 226 22.26 15.27 -47.78
C GLY A 226 21.05 15.50 -48.69
N ASP A 227 19.88 14.95 -48.37
CA ASP A 227 18.66 15.22 -49.14
C ASP A 227 18.25 16.69 -49.01
N VAL A 228 17.61 17.18 -50.11
CA VAL A 228 17.08 18.55 -50.18
C VAL A 228 15.66 18.57 -49.64
N VAL A 229 15.38 19.53 -48.77
CA VAL A 229 14.06 19.77 -48.18
C VAL A 229 13.59 21.21 -48.43
N SER A 230 12.30 21.42 -48.30
CA SER A 230 11.71 22.77 -48.47
C SER A 230 12.16 23.73 -47.37
N SER A 231 12.07 25.02 -47.59
CA SER A 231 12.35 26.04 -46.55
C SER A 231 11.33 26.07 -45.42
N LYS A 232 10.19 25.40 -45.58
CA LYS A 232 9.15 25.21 -44.53
C LYS A 232 8.69 23.77 -44.47
N PRO A 233 9.54 22.83 -44.08
CA PRO A 233 9.17 21.43 -44.03
C PRO A 233 8.22 21.16 -42.86
N ASN A 234 7.29 20.25 -43.04
CA ASN A 234 6.57 19.65 -41.93
C ASN A 234 7.35 18.43 -41.39
N ILE A 235 8.10 18.62 -40.31
CA ILE A 235 8.87 17.57 -39.67
C ILE A 235 7.95 16.90 -38.68
N LEU A 236 7.53 15.66 -38.98
CA LEU A 236 6.71 14.83 -38.11
C LEU A 236 7.61 13.88 -37.34
N ILE A 237 7.60 14.03 -36.01
CA ILE A 237 8.29 13.15 -35.07
C ILE A 237 7.22 12.28 -34.38
N THR A 238 7.28 10.96 -34.55
CA THR A 238 6.34 10.03 -33.96
C THR A 238 7.10 9.15 -32.97
N LEU A 239 6.57 9.00 -31.76
CA LEU A 239 7.06 8.05 -30.76
C LEU A 239 5.95 7.06 -30.47
N LYS A 240 6.28 5.76 -30.52
CA LYS A 240 5.34 4.67 -30.27
C LYS A 240 5.94 3.71 -29.24
N ASP A 241 5.12 3.30 -28.30
CA ASP A 241 5.46 2.35 -27.25
C ASP A 241 4.48 1.18 -27.24
N GLU A 242 4.91 -0.01 -26.85
CA GLU A 242 4.04 -1.17 -26.72
C GLU A 242 3.31 -1.20 -25.36
N ASN A 243 3.77 -0.45 -24.36
CA ASN A 243 3.06 -0.35 -23.08
C ASN A 243 1.73 0.36 -23.28
N THR A 244 0.63 -0.33 -22.99
CA THR A 244 -0.73 0.17 -23.19
C THR A 244 -1.32 0.87 -21.97
N PHE A 245 -0.55 1.05 -20.89
CA PHE A 245 -1.00 1.62 -19.62
C PHE A 245 -0.31 2.94 -19.27
N LEU A 246 0.89 3.20 -19.81
CA LEU A 246 1.69 4.39 -19.54
C LEU A 246 1.73 5.30 -20.75
N ALA A 247 0.74 6.20 -20.86
CA ALA A 247 0.60 7.07 -22.03
C ALA A 247 1.82 7.98 -22.26
N LEU A 248 2.28 8.07 -23.51
CA LEU A 248 3.24 9.06 -23.98
C LEU A 248 2.55 10.43 -24.11
N ASN A 249 2.49 11.19 -23.02
CA ASN A 249 1.71 12.41 -22.90
C ASN A 249 2.47 13.60 -22.30
N ASP A 250 3.80 13.49 -22.17
CA ASP A 250 4.65 14.53 -21.61
C ASP A 250 5.66 15.02 -22.64
N THR A 251 5.67 16.33 -22.87
CA THR A 251 6.61 16.98 -23.80
C THR A 251 8.04 17.00 -23.28
N SER A 252 8.24 16.86 -21.97
CA SER A 252 9.57 16.80 -21.33
C SER A 252 10.34 15.52 -21.68
N ASP A 253 9.65 14.51 -22.19
CA ASP A 253 10.24 13.25 -22.64
C ASP A 253 10.94 13.36 -23.99
N PHE A 254 10.88 14.55 -24.66
CA PHE A 254 11.49 14.80 -25.95
C PHE A 254 12.61 15.83 -25.88
N GLU A 255 13.70 15.52 -26.59
CA GLU A 255 14.81 16.44 -26.86
C GLU A 255 15.01 16.56 -28.34
N VAL A 256 14.79 17.77 -28.87
CA VAL A 256 14.95 18.10 -30.27
C VAL A 256 15.99 19.21 -30.41
N TYR A 257 17.00 18.97 -31.22
CA TYR A 257 18.10 19.91 -31.45
C TYR A 257 18.32 20.13 -32.92
N ILE A 258 18.60 21.37 -33.31
CA ILE A 258 18.96 21.78 -34.68
C ILE A 258 20.29 22.50 -34.67
N LYS A 259 21.02 22.40 -35.79
CA LYS A 259 22.26 23.12 -35.99
C LYS A 259 22.41 23.47 -37.50
N LYS A 260 22.62 24.73 -37.85
CA LYS A 260 23.09 25.13 -39.17
C LYS A 260 24.58 24.83 -39.31
N SER A 261 25.07 24.47 -40.47
CA SER A 261 26.49 24.14 -40.72
C SER A 261 27.48 25.24 -40.31
N THR A 262 27.03 26.49 -40.32
CA THR A 262 27.79 27.66 -39.86
C THR A 262 27.90 27.80 -38.36
N GLN A 263 27.08 27.04 -37.59
CA GLN A 263 27.10 27.04 -36.12
C GLN A 263 28.00 25.94 -35.60
N THR A 264 28.57 26.15 -34.40
CA THR A 264 29.43 25.16 -33.70
C THR A 264 28.66 24.27 -32.71
N VAL A 265 27.51 24.77 -32.20
CA VAL A 265 26.75 24.13 -31.16
C VAL A 265 25.32 23.83 -31.65
N PHE A 266 24.75 22.71 -31.20
CA PHE A 266 23.34 22.40 -31.40
C PHE A 266 22.46 23.29 -30.51
N GLU A 267 21.40 23.85 -31.07
CA GLU A 267 20.38 24.62 -30.36
C GLU A 267 19.21 23.71 -30.02
N ARG A 268 18.76 23.72 -28.76
CA ARG A 268 17.56 22.99 -28.35
C ARG A 268 16.32 23.71 -28.79
N ILE A 269 15.42 22.99 -29.48
CA ILE A 269 14.12 23.50 -29.88
C ILE A 269 13.14 23.31 -28.73
N HIS A 270 12.51 24.39 -28.33
CA HIS A 270 11.49 24.36 -27.27
C HIS A 270 10.09 24.31 -27.87
N PHE A 271 9.17 23.68 -27.19
CA PHE A 271 7.76 23.69 -27.56
C PHE A 271 7.23 25.13 -27.58
N GLY A 272 6.51 25.48 -28.63
CA GLY A 272 6.01 26.84 -28.89
C GLY A 272 5.25 26.93 -30.19
N SER A 273 5.28 28.11 -30.85
CA SER A 273 4.47 28.38 -32.05
C SER A 273 4.80 27.51 -33.27
N SER A 274 6.04 27.02 -33.38
CA SER A 274 6.48 26.14 -34.48
C SER A 274 6.37 24.65 -34.19
N MET A 275 6.06 24.25 -32.96
CA MET A 275 6.06 22.86 -32.53
C MET A 275 4.79 22.53 -31.75
N THR A 276 3.96 21.64 -32.28
CA THR A 276 2.68 21.20 -31.68
C THR A 276 2.77 19.73 -31.27
N PHE A 277 2.40 19.42 -30.01
CA PHE A 277 2.39 18.08 -29.50
C PHE A 277 0.97 17.50 -29.50
N TYR A 278 0.86 16.25 -29.91
CA TYR A 278 -0.37 15.45 -29.85
C TYR A 278 -0.10 14.22 -28.97
N PRO A 279 -0.64 14.17 -27.77
CA PRO A 279 -0.40 13.08 -26.83
C PRO A 279 -1.02 11.76 -27.29
N ALA A 280 -0.47 10.66 -26.81
CA ALA A 280 -1.01 9.32 -27.03
C ALA A 280 -2.38 9.17 -26.36
N GLN A 281 -3.25 8.37 -26.98
CA GLN A 281 -4.55 7.97 -26.45
C GLN A 281 -4.59 6.44 -26.31
N LEU A 282 -4.51 5.98 -25.06
CA LEU A 282 -4.50 4.55 -24.77
C LEU A 282 -5.79 3.87 -25.25
N PRO A 283 -5.74 2.62 -25.68
CA PRO A 283 -4.60 1.70 -25.63
C PRO A 283 -3.57 1.89 -26.75
N ASN A 284 -3.80 2.79 -27.70
CA ASN A 284 -2.83 3.11 -28.75
C ASN A 284 -1.81 4.11 -28.20
N ASN A 285 -0.67 3.60 -27.69
CA ASN A 285 0.38 4.41 -27.11
C ASN A 285 1.30 4.97 -28.18
N SER A 286 0.79 5.91 -28.97
CA SER A 286 1.55 6.62 -30.00
C SER A 286 1.27 8.11 -29.91
N CYS A 287 2.30 8.91 -29.68
CA CYS A 287 2.24 10.37 -29.70
C CYS A 287 2.99 10.92 -30.92
N ARG A 288 2.76 12.17 -31.23
CA ARG A 288 3.43 12.86 -32.37
C ARG A 288 3.68 14.31 -32.06
N ILE A 289 4.75 14.83 -32.69
CA ILE A 289 5.10 16.23 -32.70
C ILE A 289 5.12 16.67 -34.14
N ASN A 290 4.39 17.73 -34.47
CA ASN A 290 4.53 18.47 -35.74
C ASN A 290 5.45 19.65 -35.47
N TYR A 291 6.61 19.68 -36.12
CA TYR A 291 7.56 20.77 -36.08
C TYR A 291 7.60 21.41 -37.47
N ILE A 292 7.15 22.67 -37.59
CA ILE A 292 7.06 23.42 -38.85
C ILE A 292 7.94 24.67 -38.73
N PRO A 293 9.26 24.51 -38.88
CA PRO A 293 10.19 25.63 -38.87
C PRO A 293 10.14 26.44 -40.20
N THR A 294 10.77 27.60 -40.16
CA THR A 294 11.17 28.33 -41.39
C THR A 294 12.67 28.37 -41.38
N PHE A 295 13.28 27.74 -42.37
CA PHE A 295 14.74 27.73 -42.56
C PHE A 295 15.16 28.71 -43.66
N GLU A 296 16.34 29.28 -43.51
CA GLU A 296 17.08 29.93 -44.59
C GLU A 296 17.87 28.87 -45.37
N ASP A 297 18.30 29.21 -46.58
CA ASP A 297 19.15 28.33 -47.38
C ASP A 297 20.41 27.92 -46.63
N GLY A 298 20.80 26.65 -46.78
CA GLY A 298 21.98 26.10 -46.16
C GLY A 298 21.82 24.66 -45.65
N VAL A 299 22.89 24.14 -45.10
CA VAL A 299 22.92 22.75 -44.56
C VAL A 299 22.62 22.75 -43.08
N TYR A 300 21.70 21.88 -42.66
CA TYR A 300 21.24 21.71 -41.27
C TYR A 300 21.44 20.29 -40.80
N SER A 301 21.63 20.13 -39.49
CA SER A 301 21.62 18.83 -38.83
C SER A 301 20.55 18.83 -37.72
N LEU A 302 19.62 17.88 -37.77
CA LEU A 302 18.58 17.65 -36.78
C LEU A 302 18.99 16.45 -35.91
N LYS A 303 18.82 16.57 -34.57
CA LYS A 303 18.90 15.47 -33.63
C LYS A 303 17.63 15.35 -32.85
N VAL A 304 17.15 14.12 -32.65
CA VAL A 304 15.97 13.83 -31.85
C VAL A 304 16.26 12.66 -30.91
N GLN A 305 16.00 12.86 -29.65
CA GLN A 305 15.98 11.79 -28.64
C GLN A 305 14.63 11.88 -27.92
N ALA A 306 14.04 10.74 -27.63
CA ALA A 306 12.86 10.64 -26.81
C ALA A 306 12.98 9.48 -25.84
N LYS A 307 12.16 9.47 -24.81
CA LYS A 307 12.05 8.37 -23.84
C LYS A 307 10.58 8.10 -23.55
N ASP A 308 10.28 6.88 -23.05
CA ASP A 308 8.97 6.53 -22.53
C ASP A 308 8.78 7.01 -21.09
N ARG A 309 7.64 6.67 -20.50
CA ARG A 309 7.28 7.02 -19.10
C ARG A 309 8.08 6.26 -18.04
N THR A 310 8.78 5.20 -18.43
CA THR A 310 9.66 4.42 -17.53
C THR A 310 11.13 4.82 -17.68
N GLY A 311 11.43 5.68 -18.66
CA GLY A 311 12.76 6.23 -18.90
C GLY A 311 13.58 5.45 -19.94
N ASN A 312 13.00 4.48 -20.65
CA ASN A 312 13.67 3.81 -21.75
C ASN A 312 13.81 4.77 -22.94
N ASN A 313 15.03 4.92 -23.44
CA ASN A 313 15.31 5.81 -24.59
C ASN A 313 14.81 5.21 -25.90
N SER A 314 14.46 6.08 -26.86
CA SER A 314 14.01 5.72 -28.20
C SER A 314 15.16 5.17 -29.08
N GLY A 315 15.77 4.09 -28.63
CA GLY A 315 16.89 3.43 -29.29
C GLY A 315 18.25 3.65 -28.60
N LYS A 316 19.25 2.91 -29.03
CA LYS A 316 20.62 2.94 -28.47
C LYS A 316 21.40 4.19 -28.85
N SER A 317 21.00 4.88 -29.92
CA SER A 317 21.63 6.10 -30.42
C SER A 317 20.60 7.17 -30.70
N VAL A 318 21.03 8.43 -30.56
CA VAL A 318 20.20 9.58 -30.92
C VAL A 318 19.92 9.55 -32.45
N TYR A 319 18.65 9.75 -32.82
CA TYR A 319 18.34 9.99 -34.25
C TYR A 319 19.06 11.26 -34.71
N ALA A 320 19.80 11.18 -35.80
CA ALA A 320 20.54 12.31 -36.38
C ALA A 320 20.45 12.25 -37.89
N ILE A 321 20.12 13.38 -38.49
CA ILE A 321 20.00 13.55 -39.94
C ILE A 321 20.55 14.90 -40.37
N THR A 322 21.24 14.94 -41.51
CA THR A 322 21.72 16.18 -42.13
C THR A 322 20.99 16.39 -43.47
N PHE A 323 20.51 17.59 -43.75
CA PHE A 323 19.74 17.94 -44.96
C PHE A 323 20.11 19.32 -45.43
N GLU A 324 19.81 19.62 -46.72
CA GLU A 324 20.04 20.89 -47.36
C GLU A 324 18.71 21.61 -47.64
N VAL A 325 18.71 22.92 -47.43
CA VAL A 325 17.58 23.81 -47.74
C VAL A 325 18.04 24.74 -48.84
N ILE A 326 17.24 24.83 -49.92
CA ILE A 326 17.50 25.67 -51.10
C ILE A 326 16.26 26.45 -51.52
#